data_1d96c33736bd25bd6ee78c1d7080893e
#
_entry.id   1d96c33736bd25bd6ee78c1d7080893e
#
_cell.length_a   1.000
_cell.length_b   1.000
_cell.length_c   1.000
_cell.angle_alpha   90.00
_cell.angle_beta   90.00
_cell.angle_gamma   90.00
#
_symmetry.space_group_name_H-M   'P 1'
#
loop_
_entity.id
_entity.type
_entity.pdbx_description
1 polymer ?
#
loop_
_entity_poly.entity_id
_entity_poly.type
_entity_poly.pdbx_seq_one_letter_code
_entity_poly.pdbx_strand_id
1 'polypeptide(L)'
;MIYLDNAATTLIKPETVYSAVLNAMKCAANAGRGGYSEASAAMNMIYDTRCRAAELFGIDNPERIVFTQNATHSLNTAIKGVLKYGSHAVITSMEHNSVLRPVFSLARKKMITYSVAPADRYGCVAAESIVNELKPSTALIVVTHASNVCGTVNDIYDIRRKTDDIPLLIDASQSAGLVKIDMKRLKKTLLAFPGHKGLYGPQGTGGLYIPEDMEVSTLTEGGTGSVSESPMQPQFLPDRFESGTLNTPGIAGLGMGIKYVSENFDEISEHEKKLTAILIEGIKKLSGARLLGYDSTEGRVGVVSAVFFDRDCVELANALGESFGVAVRGGLHCSPLAHKTLGTTLSGALRFSAGAFNTEDEAEKAVYYLKKIAE
;
A
#
# COMPACT_ATOMS: atom_id res chain seq x y z
N MET A 1 -2.82 20.05 16.39
CA MET A 1 -3.62 18.96 15.77
C MET A 1 -2.84 17.67 15.93
N ILE A 2 -3.43 16.64 16.50
CA ILE A 2 -2.85 15.30 16.58
C ILE A 2 -3.29 14.52 15.35
N TYR A 3 -2.34 14.13 14.48
CA TYR A 3 -2.67 13.47 13.22
C TYR A 3 -2.38 11.97 13.32
N LEU A 4 -3.42 11.15 13.39
CA LEU A 4 -3.37 9.69 13.51
C LEU A 4 -4.15 8.99 12.37
N ASP A 5 -4.10 9.55 11.14
CA ASP A 5 -4.66 8.92 9.91
C ASP A 5 -3.57 8.65 8.85
N ASN A 6 -2.35 8.28 9.29
CA ASN A 6 -1.22 8.01 8.39
C ASN A 6 -1.46 6.82 7.44
N ALA A 7 -2.32 5.87 7.79
CA ALA A 7 -2.73 4.78 6.90
C ALA A 7 -3.54 5.26 5.67
N ALA A 8 -4.15 6.44 5.72
CA ALA A 8 -4.74 7.10 4.55
C ALA A 8 -3.66 7.80 3.71
N THR A 9 -2.88 8.67 4.36
CA THR A 9 -1.69 9.33 3.79
C THR A 9 -0.86 9.91 4.93
N THR A 10 0.45 9.93 4.84
CA THR A 10 1.28 10.66 5.81
C THR A 10 1.13 12.17 5.61
N LEU A 11 0.86 12.91 6.67
CA LEU A 11 0.76 14.38 6.62
C LEU A 11 2.15 15.01 6.68
N ILE A 12 2.92 14.68 7.73
CA ILE A 12 4.27 15.17 7.92
C ILE A 12 5.24 14.27 7.16
N LYS A 13 6.17 14.88 6.46
CA LYS A 13 7.22 14.21 5.70
C LYS A 13 8.59 14.72 6.10
N PRO A 14 9.65 13.94 5.88
CA PRO A 14 11.02 14.44 6.05
C PRO A 14 11.25 15.73 5.24
N GLU A 15 11.98 16.69 5.80
CA GLU A 15 12.27 17.97 5.13
C GLU A 15 12.98 17.78 3.78
N THR A 16 13.77 16.72 3.66
CA THR A 16 14.44 16.34 2.43
C THR A 16 13.46 16.02 1.30
N VAL A 17 12.24 15.54 1.61
CA VAL A 17 11.19 15.29 0.63
C VAL A 17 10.66 16.58 0.04
N TYR A 18 10.34 17.58 0.88
CA TYR A 18 9.88 18.89 0.43
C TYR A 18 10.95 19.59 -0.42
N SER A 19 12.19 19.57 0.05
CA SER A 19 13.33 20.15 -0.65
C SER A 19 13.56 19.50 -2.02
N ALA A 20 13.45 18.18 -2.13
CA ALA A 20 13.61 17.46 -3.40
C ALA A 20 12.51 17.80 -4.40
N VAL A 21 11.25 17.86 -3.95
CA VAL A 21 10.12 18.27 -4.80
C VAL A 21 10.34 19.68 -5.34
N LEU A 22 10.65 20.65 -4.45
CA LEU A 22 10.85 22.03 -4.83
C LEU A 22 12.05 22.20 -5.80
N ASN A 23 13.16 21.50 -5.53
CA ASN A 23 14.33 21.51 -6.38
C ASN A 23 13.99 20.94 -7.78
N ALA A 24 13.34 19.78 -7.85
CA ALA A 24 12.95 19.20 -9.13
C ALA A 24 12.03 20.13 -9.94
N MET A 25 11.09 20.83 -9.30
CA MET A 25 10.23 21.82 -9.97
C MET A 25 11.03 23.00 -10.56
N LYS A 26 12.19 23.36 -9.98
CA LYS A 26 13.02 24.48 -10.44
C LYS A 26 14.02 24.09 -11.52
N CYS A 27 14.53 22.86 -11.52
CA CYS A 27 15.67 22.47 -12.36
C CYS A 27 15.46 21.25 -13.25
N ALA A 28 14.33 20.51 -13.11
CA ALA A 28 14.07 19.35 -13.94
C ALA A 28 13.16 19.71 -15.11
N ALA A 29 13.65 19.46 -16.33
CA ALA A 29 12.84 19.50 -17.54
C ALA A 29 12.20 18.12 -17.82
N ASN A 30 11.71 17.88 -19.04
CA ASN A 30 11.20 16.57 -19.43
C ASN A 30 12.34 15.54 -19.48
N ALA A 31 12.22 14.44 -18.78
CA ALA A 31 13.19 13.35 -18.73
C ALA A 31 13.33 12.57 -20.04
N GLY A 32 12.50 12.86 -21.05
CA GLY A 32 12.55 12.18 -22.36
C GLY A 32 13.50 12.87 -23.34
N ARG A 33 14.69 12.31 -23.61
CA ARG A 33 15.55 12.56 -24.77
C ARG A 33 16.07 13.99 -25.01
N GLY A 34 15.98 14.90 -24.06
CA GLY A 34 16.64 16.19 -24.19
C GLY A 34 18.15 16.02 -24.01
N GLY A 35 18.96 16.47 -24.99
CA GLY A 35 20.43 16.46 -24.89
C GLY A 35 21.00 17.60 -24.02
N TYR A 36 20.22 18.19 -23.11
CA TYR A 36 20.61 19.32 -22.26
C TYR A 36 20.55 18.93 -20.77
N SER A 37 21.22 19.72 -19.94
CA SER A 37 21.50 19.43 -18.53
C SER A 37 20.24 19.18 -17.70
N GLU A 38 19.18 19.96 -17.91
CA GLU A 38 17.94 19.88 -17.15
C GLU A 38 17.13 18.60 -17.48
N ALA A 39 17.19 18.12 -18.71
CA ALA A 39 16.59 16.84 -19.09
C ALA A 39 17.37 15.66 -18.48
N SER A 40 18.72 15.73 -18.50
CA SER A 40 19.57 14.74 -17.84
C SER A 40 19.36 14.74 -16.32
N ALA A 41 19.21 15.90 -15.70
CA ALA A 41 18.91 16.01 -14.27
C ALA A 41 17.57 15.34 -13.93
N ALA A 42 16.52 15.56 -14.73
CA ALA A 42 15.23 14.91 -14.55
C ALA A 42 15.32 13.37 -14.66
N MET A 43 16.04 12.88 -15.67
CA MET A 43 16.25 11.44 -15.88
C MET A 43 17.01 10.81 -14.71
N ASN A 44 18.07 11.48 -14.23
CA ASN A 44 18.84 10.99 -13.06
C ASN A 44 17.98 10.94 -11.79
N MET A 45 17.14 11.96 -11.50
CA MET A 45 16.24 11.96 -10.34
C MET A 45 15.28 10.76 -10.37
N ILE A 46 14.72 10.46 -11.55
CA ILE A 46 13.82 9.32 -11.73
C ILE A 46 14.58 8.00 -11.55
N TYR A 47 15.75 7.85 -12.17
CA TYR A 47 16.55 6.64 -12.10
C TYR A 47 17.08 6.39 -10.68
N ASP A 48 17.60 7.40 -10.00
CA ASP A 48 18.06 7.30 -8.60
C ASP A 48 16.93 6.86 -7.66
N THR A 49 15.72 7.38 -7.87
CA THR A 49 14.54 6.94 -7.08
C THR A 49 14.22 5.47 -7.33
N ARG A 50 14.33 5.04 -8.58
CA ARG A 50 14.12 3.64 -8.99
C ARG A 50 15.16 2.72 -8.35
N CYS A 51 16.43 3.12 -8.33
CA CYS A 51 17.50 2.39 -7.66
C CYS A 51 17.25 2.24 -6.15
N ARG A 52 16.85 3.33 -5.49
CA ARG A 52 16.51 3.30 -4.04
C ARG A 52 15.33 2.38 -3.74
N ALA A 53 14.30 2.39 -4.58
CA ALA A 53 13.18 1.47 -4.43
C ALA A 53 13.61 0.00 -4.65
N ALA A 54 14.48 -0.25 -5.62
CA ALA A 54 15.05 -1.56 -5.88
C ALA A 54 15.87 -2.07 -4.69
N GLU A 55 16.70 -1.22 -4.11
CA GLU A 55 17.48 -1.54 -2.91
C GLU A 55 16.58 -1.86 -1.71
N LEU A 56 15.57 -1.01 -1.45
CA LEU A 56 14.63 -1.21 -0.33
C LEU A 56 13.89 -2.55 -0.40
N PHE A 57 13.53 -3.00 -1.60
CA PHE A 57 12.75 -4.23 -1.81
C PHE A 57 13.60 -5.44 -2.22
N GLY A 58 14.93 -5.32 -2.27
CA GLY A 58 15.81 -6.42 -2.68
C GLY A 58 15.64 -6.82 -4.14
N ILE A 59 15.46 -5.86 -5.04
CA ILE A 59 15.28 -6.07 -6.49
C ILE A 59 16.61 -5.81 -7.19
N ASP A 60 17.11 -6.78 -7.97
CA ASP A 60 18.44 -6.68 -8.62
C ASP A 60 18.43 -5.72 -9.81
N ASN A 61 17.34 -5.69 -10.59
CA ASN A 61 17.23 -4.83 -11.77
C ASN A 61 16.23 -3.68 -11.50
N PRO A 62 16.70 -2.45 -11.26
CA PRO A 62 15.83 -1.30 -11.00
C PRO A 62 14.84 -0.99 -12.13
N GLU A 63 15.17 -1.26 -13.39
CA GLU A 63 14.30 -1.01 -14.55
C GLU A 63 13.00 -1.83 -14.50
N ARG A 64 12.96 -2.89 -13.68
CA ARG A 64 11.76 -3.69 -13.45
C ARG A 64 10.73 -3.03 -12.53
N ILE A 65 11.06 -1.90 -11.91
CA ILE A 65 10.13 -1.07 -11.16
C ILE A 65 9.61 0.02 -12.11
N VAL A 66 8.31 0.12 -12.32
CA VAL A 66 7.67 1.17 -13.11
C VAL A 66 6.91 2.11 -12.20
N PHE A 67 7.03 3.43 -12.43
CA PHE A 67 6.31 4.41 -11.64
C PHE A 67 4.86 4.52 -12.08
N THR A 68 4.00 4.71 -11.11
CA THR A 68 2.56 4.87 -11.28
C THR A 68 2.07 6.05 -10.45
N GLN A 69 0.84 6.49 -10.69
CA GLN A 69 0.25 7.61 -9.94
C GLN A 69 -0.07 7.23 -8.47
N ASN A 70 -0.28 5.96 -8.18
CA ASN A 70 -0.63 5.42 -6.86
C ASN A 70 -0.74 3.88 -6.92
N ALA A 71 -0.87 3.21 -5.77
CA ALA A 71 -1.05 1.77 -5.71
C ALA A 71 -2.30 1.27 -6.46
N THR A 72 -3.38 2.05 -6.52
CA THR A 72 -4.58 1.67 -7.29
C THR A 72 -4.27 1.51 -8.77
N HIS A 73 -3.45 2.40 -9.33
CA HIS A 73 -2.98 2.29 -10.71
C HIS A 73 -2.10 1.04 -10.88
N SER A 74 -1.15 0.80 -9.98
CA SER A 74 -0.28 -0.39 -9.99
C SER A 74 -1.10 -1.69 -9.95
N LEU A 75 -2.06 -1.78 -9.03
CA LEU A 75 -2.93 -2.95 -8.87
C LEU A 75 -3.81 -3.19 -10.10
N ASN A 76 -4.40 -2.12 -10.69
CA ASN A 76 -5.17 -2.25 -11.91
C ASN A 76 -4.31 -2.70 -13.09
N THR A 77 -3.09 -2.18 -13.22
CA THR A 77 -2.13 -2.59 -14.26
C THR A 77 -1.80 -4.08 -14.13
N ALA A 78 -1.45 -4.53 -12.93
CA ALA A 78 -1.12 -5.92 -12.66
C ALA A 78 -2.32 -6.85 -12.88
N ILE A 79 -3.48 -6.56 -12.27
CA ILE A 79 -4.68 -7.41 -12.34
C ILE A 79 -5.18 -7.55 -13.77
N LYS A 80 -5.33 -6.43 -14.48
CA LYS A 80 -5.84 -6.43 -15.85
C LYS A 80 -4.79 -6.89 -16.86
N GLY A 81 -3.51 -6.69 -16.57
CA GLY A 81 -2.41 -7.09 -17.42
C GLY A 81 -2.12 -8.59 -17.39
N VAL A 82 -2.35 -9.24 -16.25
CA VAL A 82 -2.12 -10.69 -16.07
C VAL A 82 -3.35 -11.52 -16.44
N LEU A 83 -4.56 -11.12 -16.00
CA LEU A 83 -5.77 -11.89 -16.18
C LEU A 83 -6.27 -11.82 -17.62
N LYS A 84 -6.43 -12.97 -18.25
CA LYS A 84 -6.97 -13.15 -19.62
C LYS A 84 -8.38 -13.74 -19.57
N TYR A 85 -9.04 -13.80 -20.71
CA TYR A 85 -10.34 -14.48 -20.84
C TYR A 85 -10.25 -15.95 -20.41
N GLY A 86 -11.19 -16.38 -19.58
CA GLY A 86 -11.21 -17.72 -19.01
C GLY A 86 -10.36 -17.94 -17.76
N SER A 87 -9.53 -16.96 -17.36
CA SER A 87 -8.70 -17.05 -16.15
C SER A 87 -9.55 -17.12 -14.88
N HIS A 88 -8.96 -17.69 -13.84
CA HIS A 88 -9.44 -17.60 -12.47
C HIS A 88 -8.46 -16.78 -11.63
N ALA A 89 -8.98 -15.97 -10.70
CA ALA A 89 -8.19 -15.22 -9.71
C ALA A 89 -8.55 -15.67 -8.29
N VAL A 90 -7.57 -15.76 -7.41
CA VAL A 90 -7.80 -15.85 -5.96
C VAL A 90 -7.44 -14.53 -5.32
N ILE A 91 -8.38 -13.95 -4.59
CA ILE A 91 -8.16 -12.75 -3.76
C ILE A 91 -8.41 -13.11 -2.31
N THR A 92 -7.96 -12.29 -1.36
CA THR A 92 -8.25 -12.54 0.05
C THR A 92 -9.49 -11.79 0.53
N SER A 93 -10.07 -12.23 1.64
CA SER A 93 -11.19 -11.52 2.27
C SER A 93 -10.77 -10.21 2.95
N MET A 94 -9.48 -9.87 2.92
CA MET A 94 -8.93 -8.64 3.52
C MET A 94 -8.61 -7.56 2.50
N GLU A 95 -8.91 -7.77 1.21
CA GLU A 95 -8.51 -6.88 0.13
C GLU A 95 -9.20 -5.50 0.18
N HIS A 96 -8.42 -4.49 -0.19
CA HIS A 96 -8.92 -3.15 -0.43
C HIS A 96 -9.74 -3.08 -1.75
N ASN A 97 -10.61 -2.08 -1.88
CA ASN A 97 -11.39 -1.83 -3.10
C ASN A 97 -10.53 -1.69 -4.37
N SER A 98 -9.26 -1.31 -4.24
CA SER A 98 -8.33 -1.23 -5.38
C SER A 98 -8.01 -2.61 -6.01
N VAL A 99 -8.23 -3.70 -5.27
CA VAL A 99 -8.17 -5.07 -5.74
C VAL A 99 -9.57 -5.60 -6.06
N LEU A 100 -10.51 -5.46 -5.11
CA LEU A 100 -11.86 -6.02 -5.25
C LEU A 100 -12.60 -5.48 -6.49
N ARG A 101 -12.57 -4.16 -6.71
CA ARG A 101 -13.33 -3.55 -7.82
C ARG A 101 -12.86 -3.96 -9.21
N PRO A 102 -11.55 -3.95 -9.56
CA PRO A 102 -11.12 -4.43 -10.87
C PRO A 102 -11.40 -5.93 -11.08
N VAL A 103 -11.20 -6.80 -10.07
CA VAL A 103 -11.51 -8.22 -10.15
C VAL A 103 -13.02 -8.43 -10.36
N PHE A 104 -13.87 -7.79 -9.57
CA PHE A 104 -15.32 -7.84 -9.71
C PHE A 104 -15.80 -7.32 -11.07
N SER A 105 -15.18 -6.23 -11.57
CA SER A 105 -15.52 -5.68 -12.89
C SER A 105 -15.23 -6.68 -14.01
N LEU A 106 -14.07 -7.36 -13.98
CA LEU A 106 -13.73 -8.39 -14.97
C LEU A 106 -14.68 -9.60 -14.86
N ALA A 107 -15.01 -10.04 -13.66
CA ALA A 107 -15.93 -11.15 -13.42
C ALA A 107 -17.36 -10.81 -13.89
N ARG A 108 -17.87 -9.61 -13.61
CA ARG A 108 -19.17 -9.15 -14.09
C ARG A 108 -19.25 -9.12 -15.62
N LYS A 109 -18.13 -8.84 -16.30
CA LYS A 109 -18.03 -8.92 -17.77
C LYS A 109 -17.86 -10.35 -18.28
N LYS A 110 -17.90 -11.36 -17.42
CA LYS A 110 -17.68 -12.78 -17.73
C LYS A 110 -16.31 -13.05 -18.38
N MET A 111 -15.34 -12.21 -18.13
CA MET A 111 -13.98 -12.41 -18.63
C MET A 111 -13.21 -13.41 -17.77
N ILE A 112 -13.43 -13.37 -16.45
CA ILE A 112 -12.76 -14.22 -15.47
C ILE A 112 -13.77 -14.79 -14.46
N THR A 113 -13.30 -15.77 -13.69
CA THR A 113 -13.91 -16.17 -12.40
C THR A 113 -12.98 -15.80 -11.26
N TYR A 114 -13.49 -15.74 -10.04
CA TYR A 114 -12.64 -15.52 -8.86
C TYR A 114 -13.17 -16.26 -7.64
N SER A 115 -12.27 -16.55 -6.70
CA SER A 115 -12.55 -17.06 -5.36
C SER A 115 -11.99 -16.09 -4.31
N VAL A 116 -12.54 -16.17 -3.10
CA VAL A 116 -12.12 -15.33 -1.97
C VAL A 116 -11.61 -16.25 -0.86
N ALA A 117 -10.30 -16.25 -0.64
CA ALA A 117 -9.66 -16.96 0.45
C ALA A 117 -10.00 -16.30 1.80
N PRO A 118 -10.57 -17.04 2.77
CA PRO A 118 -10.97 -16.47 4.05
C PRO A 118 -9.76 -16.15 4.94
N ALA A 119 -9.86 -15.06 5.68
CA ALA A 119 -9.00 -14.76 6.81
C ALA A 119 -9.67 -15.23 8.11
N ASP A 120 -8.86 -15.36 9.16
CA ASP A 120 -9.33 -15.62 10.51
C ASP A 120 -9.96 -14.37 11.17
N ARG A 121 -10.38 -14.51 12.43
CA ARG A 121 -10.97 -13.41 13.23
C ARG A 121 -10.02 -12.24 13.50
N TYR A 122 -8.72 -12.43 13.30
CA TYR A 122 -7.69 -11.39 13.45
C TYR A 122 -7.32 -10.74 12.12
N GLY A 123 -7.92 -11.21 11.01
CA GLY A 123 -7.62 -10.74 9.66
C GLY A 123 -6.36 -11.36 9.07
N CYS A 124 -5.85 -12.45 9.64
CA CYS A 124 -4.72 -13.21 9.11
C CYS A 124 -5.21 -14.23 8.08
N VAL A 125 -4.57 -14.24 6.91
CA VAL A 125 -4.84 -15.18 5.82
C VAL A 125 -3.79 -16.28 5.83
N ALA A 126 -4.17 -17.48 6.22
CA ALA A 126 -3.30 -18.64 6.12
C ALA A 126 -3.06 -19.01 4.66
N ALA A 127 -1.86 -19.48 4.33
CA ALA A 127 -1.53 -19.92 2.96
C ALA A 127 -2.42 -21.08 2.50
N GLU A 128 -2.83 -21.97 3.41
CA GLU A 128 -3.78 -23.06 3.17
C GLU A 128 -5.15 -22.55 2.68
N SER A 129 -5.61 -21.42 3.23
CA SER A 129 -6.87 -20.82 2.80
C SER A 129 -6.82 -20.40 1.33
N ILE A 130 -5.66 -19.94 0.86
CA ILE A 130 -5.43 -19.61 -0.55
C ILE A 130 -5.35 -20.87 -1.40
N VAL A 131 -4.58 -21.87 -0.95
CA VAL A 131 -4.40 -23.15 -1.67
C VAL A 131 -5.74 -23.84 -1.91
N ASN A 132 -6.64 -23.84 -0.91
CA ASN A 132 -7.97 -24.44 -1.02
C ASN A 132 -8.88 -23.78 -2.08
N GLU A 133 -8.59 -22.54 -2.47
CA GLU A 133 -9.34 -21.79 -3.49
C GLU A 133 -8.73 -21.91 -4.90
N LEU A 134 -7.58 -22.58 -5.05
CA LEU A 134 -6.92 -22.75 -6.35
C LEU A 134 -7.72 -23.64 -7.30
N LYS A 135 -7.70 -23.29 -8.58
CA LYS A 135 -8.29 -24.05 -9.68
C LYS A 135 -7.25 -24.23 -10.80
N PRO A 136 -7.42 -25.20 -11.70
CA PRO A 136 -6.51 -25.36 -12.84
C PRO A 136 -6.36 -24.11 -13.70
N SER A 137 -7.38 -23.25 -13.73
CA SER A 137 -7.39 -21.98 -14.47
C SER A 137 -6.91 -20.78 -13.63
N THR A 138 -6.42 -20.99 -12.40
CA THR A 138 -5.91 -19.88 -11.54
C THR A 138 -4.66 -19.29 -12.20
N ALA A 139 -4.75 -18.03 -12.58
CA ALA A 139 -3.70 -17.28 -13.25
C ALA A 139 -3.10 -16.16 -12.39
N LEU A 140 -3.77 -15.79 -11.29
CA LEU A 140 -3.28 -14.74 -10.38
C LEU A 140 -3.84 -14.95 -8.98
N ILE A 141 -2.96 -14.83 -8.00
CA ILE A 141 -3.30 -14.69 -6.58
C ILE A 141 -3.01 -13.24 -6.19
N VAL A 142 -3.93 -12.57 -5.50
CA VAL A 142 -3.72 -11.21 -4.98
C VAL A 142 -3.86 -11.22 -3.47
N VAL A 143 -2.85 -10.66 -2.78
CA VAL A 143 -2.79 -10.65 -1.33
C VAL A 143 -2.41 -9.25 -0.82
N THR A 144 -3.25 -8.69 0.05
CA THR A 144 -2.81 -7.55 0.86
C THR A 144 -1.79 -8.01 1.89
N HIS A 145 -0.59 -7.40 1.87
CA HIS A 145 0.49 -7.79 2.80
C HIS A 145 0.19 -7.35 4.23
N ALA A 146 -0.35 -6.15 4.40
CA ALA A 146 -0.81 -5.67 5.69
C ALA A 146 -2.20 -5.03 5.57
N SER A 147 -3.10 -5.37 6.49
CA SER A 147 -4.49 -4.89 6.45
C SER A 147 -4.58 -3.40 6.83
N ASN A 148 -5.24 -2.61 5.99
CA ASN A 148 -5.57 -1.22 6.28
C ASN A 148 -6.73 -1.06 7.28
N VAL A 149 -7.36 -2.17 7.70
CA VAL A 149 -8.43 -2.19 8.70
C VAL A 149 -7.91 -2.58 10.05
N CYS A 150 -7.23 -3.71 10.17
CA CYS A 150 -6.81 -4.25 11.48
C CYS A 150 -5.28 -4.27 11.69
N GLY A 151 -4.50 -3.83 10.70
CA GLY A 151 -3.04 -3.80 10.79
C GLY A 151 -2.33 -5.14 10.65
N THR A 152 -3.06 -6.26 10.67
CA THR A 152 -2.49 -7.61 10.62
C THR A 152 -1.65 -7.82 9.36
N VAL A 153 -0.45 -8.38 9.54
CA VAL A 153 0.51 -8.69 8.47
C VAL A 153 0.38 -10.16 8.08
N ASN A 154 0.25 -10.45 6.79
CA ASN A 154 0.19 -11.79 6.23
C ASN A 154 1.60 -12.29 5.87
N ASP A 155 1.88 -13.58 6.09
CA ASP A 155 3.16 -14.19 5.70
C ASP A 155 3.20 -14.49 4.19
N ILE A 156 3.67 -13.48 3.43
CA ILE A 156 3.80 -13.58 1.96
C ILE A 156 4.82 -14.63 1.53
N TYR A 157 5.78 -14.97 2.38
CA TYR A 157 6.79 -15.98 2.07
C TYR A 157 6.23 -17.40 2.21
N ASP A 158 5.41 -17.67 3.24
CA ASP A 158 4.70 -18.94 3.37
C ASP A 158 3.64 -19.09 2.26
N ILE A 159 2.91 -18.02 1.94
CA ILE A 159 1.97 -18.00 0.82
C ILE A 159 2.71 -18.34 -0.47
N ARG A 160 3.84 -17.66 -0.79
CA ARG A 160 4.62 -17.95 -1.99
C ARG A 160 5.10 -19.39 -2.05
N ARG A 161 5.61 -19.91 -0.94
CA ARG A 161 6.11 -21.28 -0.84
C ARG A 161 5.03 -22.33 -1.14
N LYS A 162 3.78 -22.11 -0.69
CA LYS A 162 2.67 -23.07 -0.86
C LYS A 162 1.87 -22.89 -2.14
N THR A 163 1.99 -21.76 -2.81
CA THR A 163 1.30 -21.48 -4.06
C THR A 163 2.17 -21.72 -5.31
N ASP A 164 3.41 -22.15 -5.09
CA ASP A 164 4.38 -22.56 -6.10
C ASP A 164 4.52 -21.52 -7.24
N ASP A 165 4.40 -21.92 -8.48
CA ASP A 165 4.62 -21.11 -9.68
C ASP A 165 3.41 -20.24 -10.12
N ILE A 166 2.32 -20.22 -9.37
CA ILE A 166 1.18 -19.36 -9.72
C ILE A 166 1.55 -17.89 -9.51
N PRO A 167 1.34 -16.99 -10.48
CA PRO A 167 1.57 -15.56 -10.33
C PRO A 167 0.95 -14.99 -9.06
N LEU A 168 1.77 -14.24 -8.27
CA LEU A 168 1.34 -13.59 -7.04
C LEU A 168 1.45 -12.07 -7.21
N LEU A 169 0.44 -11.33 -6.78
CA LEU A 169 0.47 -9.88 -6.67
C LEU A 169 0.33 -9.49 -5.20
N ILE A 170 1.30 -8.77 -4.69
CA ILE A 170 1.30 -8.26 -3.33
C ILE A 170 0.86 -6.80 -3.36
N ASP A 171 -0.22 -6.48 -2.63
CA ASP A 171 -0.57 -5.11 -2.28
C ASP A 171 0.20 -4.71 -1.02
N ALA A 172 1.29 -3.96 -1.21
CA ALA A 172 2.13 -3.46 -0.15
C ALA A 172 1.71 -2.06 0.35
N SER A 173 0.45 -1.67 0.14
CA SER A 173 -0.04 -0.32 0.46
C SER A 173 0.09 0.07 1.94
N GLN A 174 0.14 -0.89 2.85
CA GLN A 174 0.31 -0.65 4.28
C GLN A 174 1.60 -1.25 4.84
N SER A 175 2.40 -1.89 4.01
CA SER A 175 3.63 -2.56 4.46
C SER A 175 4.91 -1.97 3.85
N ALA A 176 4.82 -1.34 2.67
CA ALA A 176 5.98 -0.69 2.04
C ALA A 176 6.54 0.40 2.97
N GLY A 177 7.79 0.23 3.38
CA GLY A 177 8.48 1.10 4.33
C GLY A 177 8.24 0.79 5.82
N LEU A 178 7.33 -0.15 6.14
CA LEU A 178 6.99 -0.51 7.53
C LEU A 178 7.31 -1.99 7.86
N VAL A 179 7.32 -2.85 6.85
CA VAL A 179 7.67 -4.27 6.97
C VAL A 179 8.75 -4.56 5.95
N LYS A 180 9.81 -5.27 6.35
CA LYS A 180 10.88 -5.68 5.43
C LYS A 180 10.32 -6.65 4.39
N ILE A 181 10.49 -6.31 3.12
CA ILE A 181 10.09 -7.13 1.96
C ILE A 181 11.34 -7.41 1.15
N ASP A 182 11.63 -8.69 0.91
CA ASP A 182 12.75 -9.16 0.10
C ASP A 182 12.21 -9.90 -1.14
N MET A 183 12.19 -9.21 -2.28
CA MET A 183 11.68 -9.76 -3.54
C MET A 183 12.54 -10.87 -4.12
N LYS A 184 13.83 -11.00 -3.71
CA LYS A 184 14.70 -12.13 -4.11
C LYS A 184 14.13 -13.48 -3.67
N ARG A 185 13.35 -13.49 -2.60
CA ARG A 185 12.70 -14.69 -2.05
C ARG A 185 11.32 -14.98 -2.66
N LEU A 186 10.83 -14.10 -3.53
CA LEU A 186 9.45 -14.11 -4.04
C LEU A 186 9.45 -14.22 -5.58
N LYS A 187 9.70 -15.42 -6.11
CA LYS A 187 9.62 -15.68 -7.55
C LYS A 187 8.21 -15.46 -8.08
N LYS A 188 8.07 -15.09 -9.35
CA LYS A 188 6.78 -14.83 -10.03
C LYS A 188 5.83 -13.94 -9.20
N THR A 189 6.39 -12.88 -8.61
CA THR A 189 5.64 -12.03 -7.70
C THR A 189 5.75 -10.55 -8.10
N LEU A 190 4.61 -9.94 -8.36
CA LEU A 190 4.43 -8.50 -8.56
C LEU A 190 4.31 -7.81 -7.21
N LEU A 191 4.87 -6.60 -7.08
CA LEU A 191 4.74 -5.78 -5.88
C LEU A 191 4.17 -4.42 -6.24
N ALA A 192 2.99 -4.09 -5.70
CA ALA A 192 2.36 -2.78 -5.86
C ALA A 192 2.48 -1.96 -4.57
N PHE A 193 2.91 -0.70 -4.68
CA PHE A 193 3.10 0.17 -3.52
C PHE A 193 2.75 1.63 -3.82
N PRO A 194 2.18 2.38 -2.85
CA PRO A 194 1.99 3.82 -2.93
C PRO A 194 3.23 4.54 -2.41
N GLY A 195 3.51 5.73 -2.94
CA GLY A 195 4.60 6.55 -2.41
C GLY A 195 4.24 7.35 -1.16
N HIS A 196 2.94 7.67 -0.96
CA HIS A 196 2.48 8.69 -0.01
C HIS A 196 2.13 8.20 1.40
N LYS A 197 2.40 6.92 1.71
CA LYS A 197 2.17 6.31 3.05
C LYS A 197 3.50 6.02 3.74
N GLY A 198 3.80 4.78 4.10
CA GLY A 198 5.01 4.40 4.81
C GLY A 198 6.33 4.73 4.10
N LEU A 199 6.31 5.11 2.82
CA LEU A 199 7.48 5.61 2.09
C LEU A 199 7.65 7.14 2.17
N TYR A 200 6.78 7.86 2.85
CA TYR A 200 6.83 9.31 3.08
C TYR A 200 6.95 10.19 1.82
N GLY A 201 6.71 9.64 0.63
CA GLY A 201 6.70 10.38 -0.62
C GLY A 201 5.45 11.26 -0.80
N PRO A 202 5.40 12.12 -1.84
CA PRO A 202 4.22 12.90 -2.19
C PRO A 202 3.05 12.03 -2.67
N GLN A 203 1.83 12.54 -2.52
CA GLN A 203 0.66 12.02 -3.24
C GLN A 203 0.89 12.09 -4.75
N GLY A 204 0.20 11.24 -5.51
CA GLY A 204 0.40 11.15 -6.96
C GLY A 204 1.66 10.37 -7.35
N THR A 205 2.19 9.53 -6.44
CA THR A 205 3.32 8.63 -6.67
C THR A 205 3.02 7.22 -6.16
N GLY A 206 3.58 6.24 -6.84
CA GLY A 206 3.55 4.83 -6.53
C GLY A 206 4.42 4.04 -7.48
N GLY A 207 4.49 2.74 -7.32
CA GLY A 207 5.25 1.87 -8.19
C GLY A 207 4.67 0.47 -8.30
N LEU A 208 5.08 -0.20 -9.37
CA LEU A 208 4.82 -1.61 -9.62
C LEU A 208 6.15 -2.28 -10.00
N TYR A 209 6.55 -3.28 -9.24
CA TYR A 209 7.62 -4.19 -9.65
C TYR A 209 7.04 -5.31 -10.50
N ILE A 210 7.67 -5.56 -11.64
CA ILE A 210 7.30 -6.60 -12.61
C ILE A 210 8.49 -7.54 -12.78
N PRO A 211 8.46 -8.79 -12.28
CA PRO A 211 9.58 -9.71 -12.40
C PRO A 211 9.80 -10.17 -13.85
N GLU A 212 10.99 -10.72 -14.15
CA GLU A 212 11.38 -11.11 -15.51
C GLU A 212 10.59 -12.30 -16.04
N ASP A 213 10.17 -13.19 -15.14
CA ASP A 213 9.44 -14.42 -15.43
C ASP A 213 7.91 -14.23 -15.55
N MET A 214 7.48 -12.98 -15.70
CA MET A 214 6.05 -12.65 -15.88
C MET A 214 5.79 -11.71 -17.05
N GLU A 215 4.78 -12.04 -17.84
CA GLU A 215 4.20 -11.16 -18.83
C GLU A 215 3.01 -10.39 -18.26
N VAL A 216 3.06 -9.06 -18.41
CA VAL A 216 1.98 -8.15 -18.01
C VAL A 216 1.62 -7.27 -19.21
N SER A 217 0.34 -7.24 -19.59
CA SER A 217 -0.14 -6.31 -20.62
C SER A 217 -0.27 -4.89 -20.05
N THR A 218 -0.06 -3.90 -20.89
CA THR A 218 -0.20 -2.49 -20.52
C THR A 218 -1.65 -2.15 -20.20
N LEU A 219 -1.87 -1.25 -19.25
CA LEU A 219 -3.17 -0.65 -18.97
C LEU A 219 -3.37 0.64 -19.77
N THR A 220 -2.28 1.36 -19.99
CA THR A 220 -2.25 2.65 -20.71
C THR A 220 -1.16 2.57 -21.75
N GLU A 221 -1.45 3.07 -22.94
CA GLU A 221 -0.52 3.19 -24.05
C GLU A 221 -0.40 4.63 -24.49
N GLY A 222 0.78 5.04 -24.98
CA GLY A 222 1.00 6.42 -25.42
C GLY A 222 2.47 6.74 -25.62
N GLY A 223 2.79 8.02 -25.73
CA GLY A 223 4.15 8.49 -25.93
C GLY A 223 5.04 8.20 -24.73
N THR A 224 6.16 7.50 -24.97
CA THR A 224 7.16 7.15 -23.97
C THR A 224 8.47 7.89 -24.16
N GLY A 225 8.59 8.67 -25.26
CA GLY A 225 9.84 9.28 -25.69
C GLY A 225 10.80 8.32 -26.40
N SER A 226 10.47 7.02 -26.50
CA SER A 226 11.27 6.01 -27.22
C SER A 226 10.49 5.41 -28.39
N VAL A 227 11.21 4.89 -29.40
CA VAL A 227 10.63 4.19 -30.58
C VAL A 227 9.48 4.98 -31.25
N SER A 228 9.67 6.30 -31.42
CA SER A 228 8.62 7.21 -31.86
C SER A 228 8.14 6.94 -33.29
N GLU A 229 8.90 6.21 -34.08
CA GLU A 229 8.58 5.78 -35.45
C GLU A 229 7.59 4.60 -35.49
N SER A 230 7.42 3.87 -34.37
CA SER A 230 6.55 2.69 -34.28
C SER A 230 5.17 3.07 -33.73
N PRO A 231 4.07 2.58 -34.33
CA PRO A 231 2.74 2.71 -33.73
C PRO A 231 2.51 1.73 -32.55
N MET A 232 3.45 0.83 -32.30
CA MET A 232 3.35 -0.14 -31.21
C MET A 232 4.02 0.38 -29.95
N GLN A 233 3.41 0.08 -28.79
CA GLN A 233 4.00 0.37 -27.50
C GLN A 233 5.38 -0.33 -27.35
N PRO A 234 6.42 0.33 -26.84
CA PRO A 234 7.72 -0.30 -26.57
C PRO A 234 7.59 -1.58 -25.76
N GLN A 235 8.48 -2.56 -26.00
CA GLN A 235 8.44 -3.84 -25.30
C GLN A 235 9.39 -3.90 -24.10
N PHE A 236 10.33 -2.97 -24.00
CA PHE A 236 11.29 -2.91 -22.90
C PHE A 236 10.78 -2.05 -21.74
N LEU A 237 11.19 -2.39 -20.55
CA LEU A 237 10.94 -1.60 -19.33
C LEU A 237 12.03 -0.54 -19.13
N PRO A 238 11.69 0.55 -18.48
CA PRO A 238 10.37 0.89 -17.90
C PRO A 238 9.39 1.50 -18.93
N ASP A 239 9.83 1.88 -20.13
CA ASP A 239 9.10 2.64 -21.13
C ASP A 239 7.74 2.02 -21.48
N ARG A 240 7.66 0.68 -21.50
CA ARG A 240 6.42 -0.04 -21.80
C ARG A 240 5.23 0.38 -20.92
N PHE A 241 5.49 0.75 -19.66
CA PHE A 241 4.44 1.07 -18.69
C PHE A 241 4.42 2.55 -18.27
N GLU A 242 5.42 3.33 -18.69
CA GLU A 242 5.58 4.74 -18.31
C GLU A 242 5.21 5.66 -19.48
N SER A 243 3.98 5.57 -19.96
CA SER A 243 3.45 6.44 -21.02
C SER A 243 3.08 7.82 -20.47
N GLY A 244 3.44 8.87 -21.22
CA GLY A 244 3.22 10.27 -20.86
C GLY A 244 4.35 10.85 -20.01
N THR A 245 4.31 12.17 -19.79
CA THR A 245 5.30 12.86 -18.96
C THR A 245 5.17 12.43 -17.49
N LEU A 246 6.25 11.90 -16.95
CA LEU A 246 6.29 11.45 -15.56
C LEU A 246 6.21 12.62 -14.57
N ASN A 247 5.68 12.36 -13.38
CA ASN A 247 5.68 13.30 -12.25
C ASN A 247 7.09 13.38 -11.63
N THR A 248 8.06 13.96 -12.36
CA THR A 248 9.45 14.06 -11.91
C THR A 248 9.59 14.68 -10.51
N PRO A 249 8.91 15.80 -10.17
CA PRO A 249 9.00 16.35 -8.81
C PRO A 249 8.49 15.39 -7.74
N GLY A 250 7.36 14.73 -7.99
CA GLY A 250 6.82 13.74 -7.04
C GLY A 250 7.74 12.53 -6.88
N ILE A 251 8.32 12.03 -7.97
CA ILE A 251 9.25 10.88 -7.97
C ILE A 251 10.54 11.25 -7.23
N ALA A 252 11.10 12.46 -7.45
CA ALA A 252 12.27 12.93 -6.71
C ALA A 252 12.00 12.99 -5.19
N GLY A 253 10.82 13.52 -4.81
CA GLY A 253 10.38 13.52 -3.42
C GLY A 253 10.21 12.10 -2.84
N LEU A 254 9.62 11.18 -3.61
CA LEU A 254 9.52 9.77 -3.22
C LEU A 254 10.89 9.14 -2.98
N GLY A 255 11.87 9.44 -3.84
CA GLY A 255 13.24 8.95 -3.67
C GLY A 255 13.88 9.37 -2.35
N MET A 256 13.59 10.59 -1.88
CA MET A 256 14.06 11.06 -0.58
C MET A 256 13.28 10.46 0.59
N GLY A 257 11.98 10.19 0.41
CA GLY A 257 11.20 9.45 1.40
C GLY A 257 11.68 8.02 1.56
N ILE A 258 11.96 7.31 0.46
CA ILE A 258 12.55 5.95 0.47
C ILE A 258 13.91 5.97 1.17
N LYS A 259 14.76 6.95 0.84
CA LYS A 259 16.08 7.10 1.50
C LYS A 259 15.94 7.26 3.01
N TYR A 260 15.05 8.15 3.45
CA TYR A 260 14.78 8.37 4.88
C TYR A 260 14.35 7.06 5.58
N VAL A 261 13.42 6.33 4.96
CA VAL A 261 12.95 5.04 5.51
C VAL A 261 14.08 4.01 5.55
N SER A 262 14.88 3.89 4.49
CA SER A 262 15.99 2.92 4.45
C SER A 262 17.05 3.19 5.51
N GLU A 263 17.37 4.47 5.76
CA GLU A 263 18.36 4.89 6.74
C GLU A 263 17.87 4.77 8.20
N ASN A 264 16.54 4.80 8.44
CA ASN A 264 15.95 4.84 9.78
C ASN A 264 14.96 3.70 10.04
N PHE A 265 14.99 2.61 9.24
CA PHE A 265 13.97 1.57 9.23
C PHE A 265 13.70 0.97 10.61
N ASP A 266 14.74 0.58 11.32
CA ASP A 266 14.61 -0.10 12.61
C ASP A 266 14.13 0.88 13.71
N GLU A 267 14.58 2.15 13.67
CA GLU A 267 14.12 3.20 14.57
C GLU A 267 12.64 3.54 14.37
N ILE A 268 12.21 3.69 13.11
CA ILE A 268 10.80 3.93 12.75
C ILE A 268 9.94 2.75 13.21
N SER A 269 10.37 1.52 12.94
CA SER A 269 9.64 0.32 13.32
C SER A 269 9.47 0.21 14.84
N GLU A 270 10.54 0.43 15.61
CA GLU A 270 10.48 0.39 17.07
C GLU A 270 9.59 1.50 17.62
N HIS A 271 9.71 2.71 17.10
CA HIS A 271 8.90 3.85 17.49
C HIS A 271 7.41 3.63 17.21
N GLU A 272 7.06 3.20 16.00
CA GLU A 272 5.66 2.90 15.66
C GLU A 272 5.08 1.74 16.49
N LYS A 273 5.89 0.73 16.86
CA LYS A 273 5.48 -0.31 17.81
C LYS A 273 5.13 0.26 19.18
N LYS A 274 5.91 1.20 19.72
CA LYS A 274 5.61 1.87 21.01
C LYS A 274 4.30 2.63 20.95
N LEU A 275 4.10 3.44 19.90
CA LEU A 275 2.84 4.17 19.70
C LEU A 275 1.64 3.23 19.55
N THR A 276 1.82 2.14 18.82
CA THR A 276 0.80 1.10 18.63
C THR A 276 0.43 0.44 19.95
N ALA A 277 1.41 0.14 20.81
CA ALA A 277 1.17 -0.44 22.13
C ALA A 277 0.35 0.52 23.02
N ILE A 278 0.68 1.81 23.04
CA ILE A 278 -0.09 2.82 23.79
C ILE A 278 -1.56 2.84 23.33
N LEU A 279 -1.79 2.87 22.01
CA LEU A 279 -3.15 2.88 21.46
C LEU A 279 -3.90 1.59 21.80
N ILE A 280 -3.29 0.42 21.64
CA ILE A 280 -3.91 -0.88 21.97
C ILE A 280 -4.28 -0.94 23.45
N GLU A 281 -3.33 -0.69 24.34
CA GLU A 281 -3.55 -0.79 25.79
C GLU A 281 -4.54 0.27 26.30
N GLY A 282 -4.54 1.45 25.68
CA GLY A 282 -5.50 2.50 26.00
C GLY A 282 -6.92 2.10 25.59
N ILE A 283 -7.11 1.63 24.36
CA ILE A 283 -8.43 1.26 23.84
C ILE A 283 -9.00 0.02 24.56
N LYS A 284 -8.17 -0.97 24.88
CA LYS A 284 -8.58 -2.16 25.64
C LYS A 284 -9.21 -1.85 27.01
N LYS A 285 -8.85 -0.73 27.61
CA LYS A 285 -9.39 -0.28 28.92
C LYS A 285 -10.74 0.42 28.80
N LEU A 286 -11.21 0.75 27.59
CA LEU A 286 -12.47 1.44 27.40
C LEU A 286 -13.65 0.45 27.40
N SER A 287 -14.70 0.80 28.15
CA SER A 287 -15.92 0.00 28.20
C SER A 287 -16.59 -0.05 26.83
N GLY A 288 -17.07 -1.23 26.42
CA GLY A 288 -17.76 -1.41 25.15
C GLY A 288 -16.86 -1.37 23.91
N ALA A 289 -15.55 -1.21 24.05
CA ALA A 289 -14.61 -1.26 22.95
C ALA A 289 -14.18 -2.70 22.62
N ARG A 290 -14.13 -3.04 21.33
CA ARG A 290 -13.54 -4.29 20.81
C ARG A 290 -12.48 -3.96 19.77
N LEU A 291 -11.23 -4.32 20.03
CA LEU A 291 -10.14 -4.19 19.07
C LEU A 291 -10.33 -5.12 17.87
N LEU A 292 -9.84 -4.69 16.71
CA LEU A 292 -9.73 -5.49 15.50
C LEU A 292 -8.27 -5.88 15.24
N GLY A 293 -8.06 -7.11 14.81
CA GLY A 293 -6.71 -7.67 14.64
C GLY A 293 -6.11 -8.20 15.93
N TYR A 294 -4.80 -8.40 15.94
CA TYR A 294 -4.08 -8.84 17.15
C TYR A 294 -4.09 -7.76 18.23
N ASP A 295 -4.13 -8.17 19.49
CA ASP A 295 -4.10 -7.30 20.66
C ASP A 295 -2.67 -7.05 21.20
N SER A 296 -1.67 -7.38 20.38
CA SER A 296 -0.25 -7.14 20.60
C SER A 296 0.34 -6.37 19.42
N THR A 297 1.57 -5.93 19.51
CA THR A 297 2.31 -5.25 18.43
C THR A 297 2.95 -6.23 17.44
N GLU A 298 3.03 -7.52 17.80
CA GLU A 298 3.61 -8.54 16.93
C GLU A 298 2.63 -8.93 15.80
N GLY A 299 3.18 -9.12 14.59
CA GLY A 299 2.41 -9.51 13.42
C GLY A 299 1.48 -8.42 12.88
N ARG A 300 1.75 -7.13 13.20
CA ARG A 300 0.96 -6.00 12.73
C ARG A 300 1.78 -4.75 12.45
N VAL A 301 1.22 -3.86 11.63
CA VAL A 301 1.69 -2.49 11.41
C VAL A 301 0.95 -1.51 12.34
N GLY A 302 1.38 -0.24 12.38
CA GLY A 302 0.86 0.84 13.22
C GLY A 302 -0.60 1.26 12.97
N VAL A 303 -1.46 0.34 12.51
CA VAL A 303 -2.90 0.53 12.31
C VAL A 303 -3.67 -0.12 13.45
N VAL A 304 -4.38 0.66 14.25
CA VAL A 304 -5.19 0.20 15.38
C VAL A 304 -6.63 0.60 15.16
N SER A 305 -7.53 -0.37 15.02
CA SER A 305 -8.96 -0.11 14.85
C SER A 305 -9.76 -0.77 15.96
N ALA A 306 -10.85 -0.10 16.33
CA ALA A 306 -11.81 -0.62 17.28
C ALA A 306 -13.25 -0.33 16.86
N VAL A 307 -14.17 -1.14 17.34
CA VAL A 307 -15.62 -0.87 17.29
C VAL A 307 -16.13 -0.64 18.70
N PHE A 308 -17.19 0.16 18.81
CA PHE A 308 -17.85 0.51 20.05
C PHE A 308 -19.31 0.08 19.96
N PHE A 309 -19.81 -0.73 20.91
CA PHE A 309 -21.12 -1.39 20.78
C PHE A 309 -22.28 -0.42 20.72
N ASP A 310 -22.21 0.71 21.43
CA ASP A 310 -23.28 1.70 21.54
C ASP A 310 -22.95 3.05 20.88
N ARG A 311 -21.91 3.10 20.03
CA ARG A 311 -21.45 4.36 19.40
C ARG A 311 -21.15 4.14 17.93
N ASP A 312 -21.52 5.09 17.10
CA ASP A 312 -21.13 5.14 15.69
C ASP A 312 -19.66 5.57 15.55
N CYS A 313 -18.87 4.78 14.81
CA CYS A 313 -17.45 5.03 14.63
C CYS A 313 -17.13 6.30 13.82
N VAL A 314 -18.06 6.75 12.96
CA VAL A 314 -17.91 7.99 12.19
C VAL A 314 -18.19 9.19 13.09
N GLU A 315 -19.24 9.11 13.93
CA GLU A 315 -19.54 10.14 14.92
C GLU A 315 -18.40 10.31 15.93
N LEU A 316 -17.80 9.21 16.43
CA LEU A 316 -16.64 9.27 17.31
C LEU A 316 -15.44 9.92 16.63
N ALA A 317 -15.18 9.59 15.35
CA ALA A 317 -14.08 10.21 14.60
C ALA A 317 -14.30 11.73 14.43
N ASN A 318 -15.52 12.14 14.10
CA ASN A 318 -15.88 13.55 13.96
C ASN A 318 -15.74 14.30 15.30
N ALA A 319 -16.26 13.73 16.39
CA ALA A 319 -16.15 14.32 17.73
C ALA A 319 -14.70 14.49 18.19
N LEU A 320 -13.82 13.50 17.91
CA LEU A 320 -12.37 13.62 18.17
C LEU A 320 -11.75 14.76 17.38
N GLY A 321 -12.11 14.90 16.09
CA GLY A 321 -11.60 15.97 15.23
C GLY A 321 -12.07 17.35 15.68
N GLU A 322 -13.37 17.52 15.87
CA GLU A 322 -14.01 18.82 16.15
C GLU A 322 -13.71 19.32 17.58
N SER A 323 -13.80 18.44 18.58
CA SER A 323 -13.66 18.85 19.98
C SER A 323 -12.23 18.88 20.48
N PHE A 324 -11.34 18.04 19.91
CA PHE A 324 -9.98 17.86 20.45
C PHE A 324 -8.87 17.98 19.40
N GLY A 325 -9.21 18.20 18.15
CA GLY A 325 -8.21 18.31 17.07
C GLY A 325 -7.44 17.01 16.83
N VAL A 326 -8.06 15.84 17.06
CA VAL A 326 -7.46 14.52 16.81
C VAL A 326 -7.99 13.96 15.50
N ALA A 327 -7.16 13.93 14.47
CA ALA A 327 -7.50 13.42 13.15
C ALA A 327 -7.36 11.89 13.11
N VAL A 328 -8.47 11.20 13.06
CA VAL A 328 -8.63 9.74 12.91
C VAL A 328 -9.70 9.43 11.87
N ARG A 329 -9.96 8.18 11.56
CA ARG A 329 -10.92 7.81 10.53
C ARG A 329 -11.97 6.82 11.03
N GLY A 330 -13.26 7.13 10.82
CA GLY A 330 -14.39 6.22 11.03
C GLY A 330 -14.88 5.60 9.72
N GLY A 331 -15.45 4.39 9.76
CA GLY A 331 -16.18 3.74 8.68
C GLY A 331 -15.52 2.48 8.11
N LEU A 332 -15.76 2.18 6.81
CA LEU A 332 -15.37 0.91 6.18
C LEU A 332 -13.95 0.90 5.55
N HIS A 333 -13.22 1.99 5.61
CA HIS A 333 -11.83 2.12 5.12
C HIS A 333 -11.58 1.55 3.72
N CYS A 334 -12.60 1.58 2.83
CA CYS A 334 -12.55 1.01 1.48
C CYS A 334 -12.25 -0.49 1.41
N SER A 335 -12.54 -1.28 2.46
CA SER A 335 -12.29 -2.72 2.53
C SER A 335 -13.52 -3.49 3.02
N PRO A 336 -14.62 -3.54 2.22
CA PRO A 336 -15.88 -4.10 2.65
C PRO A 336 -15.81 -5.60 2.99
N LEU A 337 -14.97 -6.39 2.31
CA LEU A 337 -14.78 -7.80 2.62
C LEU A 337 -14.09 -8.00 3.97
N ALA A 338 -13.10 -7.15 4.30
CA ALA A 338 -12.44 -7.17 5.61
C ALA A 338 -13.45 -6.91 6.74
N HIS A 339 -14.32 -5.91 6.57
CA HIS A 339 -15.40 -5.64 7.54
C HIS A 339 -16.41 -6.78 7.65
N LYS A 340 -16.71 -7.49 6.55
CA LYS A 340 -17.53 -8.71 6.58
C LYS A 340 -16.85 -9.82 7.39
N THR A 341 -15.56 -10.05 7.16
CA THR A 341 -14.75 -11.05 7.89
C THR A 341 -14.65 -10.73 9.39
N LEU A 342 -14.44 -9.46 9.74
CA LEU A 342 -14.27 -9.00 11.11
C LEU A 342 -15.61 -8.74 11.84
N GLY A 343 -16.77 -8.96 11.17
CA GLY A 343 -18.10 -8.77 11.74
C GLY A 343 -18.46 -7.31 12.04
N THR A 344 -17.99 -6.38 11.21
CA THR A 344 -18.15 -4.92 11.43
C THR A 344 -18.75 -4.18 10.23
N THR A 345 -19.49 -4.90 9.38
CA THR A 345 -20.05 -4.35 8.12
C THR A 345 -21.02 -3.18 8.39
N LEU A 346 -21.78 -3.25 9.47
CA LEU A 346 -22.79 -2.22 9.79
C LEU A 346 -22.21 -1.05 10.60
N SER A 347 -21.28 -1.34 11.53
CA SER A 347 -20.68 -0.32 12.40
C SER A 347 -19.48 0.40 11.77
N GLY A 348 -18.83 -0.20 10.78
CA GLY A 348 -17.48 0.21 10.42
C GLY A 348 -16.50 0.01 11.57
N ALA A 349 -15.45 0.80 11.61
CA ALA A 349 -14.49 0.85 12.71
C ALA A 349 -13.92 2.27 12.87
N LEU A 350 -13.54 2.64 14.08
CA LEU A 350 -12.71 3.82 14.36
C LEU A 350 -11.24 3.38 14.27
N ARG A 351 -10.49 4.01 13.35
CA ARG A 351 -9.10 3.65 13.05
C ARG A 351 -8.15 4.75 13.45
N PHE A 352 -7.13 4.38 14.19
CA PHE A 352 -5.94 5.16 14.51
C PHE A 352 -4.77 4.60 13.69
N SER A 353 -3.93 5.45 13.16
CA SER A 353 -2.70 5.04 12.49
C SER A 353 -1.59 6.05 12.74
N ALA A 354 -0.65 5.65 13.56
CA ALA A 354 0.54 6.41 13.88
C ALA A 354 1.57 6.34 12.73
N GLY A 355 2.52 7.26 12.70
CA GLY A 355 3.67 7.28 11.82
C GLY A 355 4.89 7.81 12.55
N ALA A 356 6.05 7.82 11.87
CA ALA A 356 7.35 8.15 12.46
C ALA A 356 7.42 9.53 13.15
N PHE A 357 6.54 10.45 12.81
CA PHE A 357 6.56 11.83 13.36
C PHE A 357 5.55 12.06 14.49
N ASN A 358 4.78 11.04 14.87
CA ASN A 358 3.91 11.13 16.03
C ASN A 358 4.73 10.94 17.33
N THR A 359 4.25 11.49 18.43
CA THR A 359 4.85 11.32 19.75
C THR A 359 4.03 10.40 20.64
N GLU A 360 4.64 9.85 21.68
CA GLU A 360 3.95 9.05 22.70
C GLU A 360 2.86 9.88 23.39
N ASP A 361 3.14 11.15 23.71
CA ASP A 361 2.18 12.11 24.28
C ASP A 361 0.94 12.31 23.37
N GLU A 362 1.13 12.37 22.04
CA GLU A 362 0.00 12.43 21.10
C GLU A 362 -0.86 11.18 21.14
N ALA A 363 -0.26 9.98 21.21
CA ALA A 363 -0.98 8.72 21.31
C ALA A 363 -1.75 8.61 22.65
N GLU A 364 -1.12 8.99 23.76
CA GLU A 364 -1.76 9.03 25.09
C GLU A 364 -2.92 10.02 25.14
N LYS A 365 -2.74 11.23 24.61
CA LYS A 365 -3.81 12.24 24.50
C LYS A 365 -4.97 11.77 23.65
N ALA A 366 -4.69 11.10 22.52
CA ALA A 366 -5.75 10.57 21.67
C ALA A 366 -6.61 9.53 22.42
N VAL A 367 -5.99 8.62 23.17
CA VAL A 367 -6.70 7.68 24.05
C VAL A 367 -7.49 8.39 25.15
N TYR A 368 -6.90 9.38 25.79
CA TYR A 368 -7.56 10.16 26.84
C TYR A 368 -8.81 10.89 26.32
N TYR A 369 -8.74 11.53 25.15
CA TYR A 369 -9.86 12.20 24.53
C TYR A 369 -10.93 11.21 24.04
N LEU A 370 -10.50 10.06 23.48
CA LEU A 370 -11.42 9.00 23.12
C LEU A 370 -12.21 8.52 24.34
N LYS A 371 -11.56 8.32 25.48
CA LYS A 371 -12.22 7.96 26.72
C LYS A 371 -13.32 8.93 27.12
N LYS A 372 -13.03 10.24 27.04
CA LYS A 372 -14.00 11.30 27.39
C LYS A 372 -15.27 11.33 26.55
N ILE A 373 -15.22 10.84 25.29
CA ILE A 373 -16.37 10.84 24.40
C ILE A 373 -17.04 9.47 24.27
N ALA A 374 -16.34 8.39 24.62
CA ALA A 374 -16.87 7.04 24.56
C ALA A 374 -17.56 6.59 25.85
N GLU A 375 -17.13 7.11 26.99
CA GLU A 375 -17.72 6.93 28.33
C GLU A 375 -18.64 8.11 28.68
#